data_d71fabf427442e7e751c1aa31900f0dc
#
_entry.id   d71fabf427442e7e751c1aa31900f0dc
#
_cell.length_a   1.000
_cell.length_b   1.000
_cell.length_c   1.000
_cell.angle_alpha   90.00
_cell.angle_beta   90.00
_cell.angle_gamma   90.00
#
_symmetry.space_group_name_H-M   'P 1'
#
loop_
_entity.id
_entity.type
_entity.pdbx_description
1 polymer ?
#
loop_
_entity_poly.entity_id
_entity_poly.type
_entity_poly.pdbx_seq_one_letter_code
_entity_poly.pdbx_strand_id
1 'polypeptide(L)'
;MDRHCSAACYDIVSCTTTPAMDDTHDELYLERALALAEAAARQGEVPVGALVVRDGAILGEGWNRPIASHDPTAHAEVIALRAAAARVGNYRLPGATLYVTLEPCAMCSGALIHARIARVVFGAFDAKTGAAGSVLDVLNSTRLNH
;
A
#
# COMPACT_ATOMS: atom_id res chain seq x y z
N MET A 1 -21.17 15.18 -12.15
CA MET A 1 -21.14 13.77 -11.68
C MET A 1 -19.91 13.61 -10.81
N ASP A 2 -20.09 13.90 -9.53
CA ASP A 2 -19.01 13.80 -8.55
C ASP A 2 -18.77 12.36 -8.19
N ARG A 3 -17.73 11.76 -8.78
CA ARG A 3 -17.21 10.48 -8.29
C ARG A 3 -16.28 10.79 -7.13
N HIS A 4 -16.86 10.91 -5.95
CA HIS A 4 -16.09 10.81 -4.72
C HIS A 4 -15.58 9.36 -4.63
N CYS A 5 -14.37 9.15 -5.12
CA CYS A 5 -13.62 7.94 -4.83
C CYS A 5 -13.15 8.09 -3.38
N SER A 6 -13.96 7.63 -2.43
CA SER A 6 -13.54 7.59 -1.05
C SER A 6 -12.46 6.52 -0.92
N ALA A 7 -11.21 6.94 -0.80
CA ALA A 7 -10.12 6.05 -0.48
C ALA A 7 -10.40 5.32 0.85
N ALA A 8 -10.24 4.02 0.87
CA ALA A 8 -10.36 3.25 2.10
C ALA A 8 -9.05 3.35 2.90
N CYS A 9 -9.19 3.59 4.18
CA CYS A 9 -8.08 3.73 5.12
C CYS A 9 -8.19 2.69 6.23
N TYR A 10 -7.07 2.06 6.54
CA TYR A 10 -6.96 1.07 7.61
C TYR A 10 -5.78 1.36 8.52
N ASP A 11 -6.06 1.53 9.82
CA ASP A 11 -5.04 1.60 10.86
C ASP A 11 -4.72 0.17 11.33
N ILE A 12 -3.50 -0.25 11.15
CA ILE A 12 -3.06 -1.61 11.51
C ILE A 12 -2.71 -1.73 13.01
N VAL A 13 -2.42 -0.62 13.69
CA VAL A 13 -1.76 -0.64 15.02
C VAL A 13 -2.69 -0.37 16.19
N SER A 14 -3.89 0.13 16.01
CA SER A 14 -4.83 0.28 17.14
C SER A 14 -6.28 0.39 16.69
N CYS A 15 -7.14 -0.33 17.41
CA CYS A 15 -8.59 -0.16 17.37
C CYS A 15 -9.03 1.14 18.12
N THR A 16 -8.25 2.20 18.04
CA THR A 16 -8.60 3.51 18.59
C THR A 16 -8.90 4.45 17.44
N THR A 17 -10.06 5.08 17.53
CA THR A 17 -10.52 6.15 16.65
C THR A 17 -9.39 7.15 16.42
N THR A 18 -8.75 7.08 15.25
CA THR A 18 -7.73 8.04 14.85
C THR A 18 -8.42 9.37 14.52
N PRO A 19 -7.80 10.51 14.85
CA PRO A 19 -8.36 11.80 14.48
C PRO A 19 -8.50 11.90 12.97
N ALA A 20 -9.51 12.66 12.54
CA ALA A 20 -9.85 12.89 11.15
C ALA A 20 -8.59 13.12 10.31
N MET A 21 -8.42 12.29 9.29
CA MET A 21 -7.30 12.33 8.38
C MET A 21 -7.27 13.65 7.62
N ASP A 22 -6.07 14.13 7.37
CA ASP A 22 -5.86 15.18 6.39
C ASP A 22 -6.08 14.59 4.99
N ASP A 23 -7.34 14.52 4.56
CA ASP A 23 -7.76 13.98 3.27
C ASP A 23 -6.95 14.54 2.10
N THR A 24 -6.46 15.78 2.23
CA THR A 24 -5.69 16.47 1.20
C THR A 24 -4.34 15.79 0.92
N HIS A 25 -3.61 15.40 1.96
CA HIS A 25 -2.33 14.70 1.79
C HIS A 25 -2.52 13.28 1.27
N ASP A 26 -3.55 12.58 1.69
CA ASP A 26 -3.87 11.25 1.20
C ASP A 26 -4.19 11.26 -0.30
N GLU A 27 -4.95 12.24 -0.77
CA GLU A 27 -5.25 12.40 -2.20
C GLU A 27 -3.97 12.62 -3.02
N LEU A 28 -3.07 13.50 -2.56
CA LEU A 28 -1.80 13.77 -3.24
C LEU A 28 -0.93 12.52 -3.37
N TYR A 29 -0.83 11.73 -2.31
CA TYR A 29 -0.05 10.49 -2.34
C TYR A 29 -0.72 9.42 -3.20
N LEU A 30 -2.04 9.32 -3.22
CA LEU A 30 -2.76 8.43 -4.12
C LEU A 30 -2.62 8.84 -5.59
N GLU A 31 -2.62 10.13 -5.89
CA GLU A 31 -2.32 10.63 -7.24
C GLU A 31 -0.90 10.21 -7.68
N ARG A 32 0.07 10.28 -6.77
CA ARG A 32 1.42 9.78 -7.05
C ARG A 32 1.42 8.27 -7.30
N ALA A 33 0.68 7.50 -6.52
CA ALA A 33 0.52 6.06 -6.71
C ALA A 33 -0.13 5.74 -8.07
N LEU A 34 -1.12 6.52 -8.50
CA LEU A 34 -1.73 6.39 -9.83
C LEU A 34 -0.73 6.63 -10.96
N ALA A 35 0.14 7.62 -10.83
CA ALA A 35 1.20 7.86 -11.82
C ALA A 35 2.16 6.67 -11.92
N LEU A 36 2.47 6.02 -10.81
CA LEU A 36 3.27 4.79 -10.79
C LEU A 36 2.51 3.61 -11.42
N ALA A 37 1.20 3.50 -11.21
CA ALA A 37 0.36 2.51 -11.87
C ALA A 37 0.34 2.67 -13.39
N GLU A 38 0.31 3.91 -13.88
CA GLU A 38 0.42 4.20 -15.31
C GLU A 38 1.77 3.77 -15.89
N ALA A 39 2.85 3.90 -15.12
CA ALA A 39 4.16 3.40 -15.52
C ALA A 39 4.16 1.87 -15.69
N ALA A 40 3.48 1.13 -14.80
CA ALA A 40 3.29 -0.31 -14.93
C ALA A 40 2.49 -0.64 -16.20
N ALA A 41 1.39 0.05 -16.45
CA ALA A 41 0.55 -0.15 -17.64
C ALA A 41 1.33 0.04 -18.93
N ARG A 42 2.18 1.07 -19.01
CA ARG A 42 3.05 1.31 -20.18
C ARG A 42 4.04 0.19 -20.44
N GLN A 43 4.37 -0.60 -19.43
CA GLN A 43 5.29 -1.75 -19.52
C GLN A 43 4.54 -3.08 -19.73
N GLY A 44 3.24 -3.07 -19.94
CA GLY A 44 2.43 -4.28 -20.10
C GLY A 44 2.13 -5.04 -18.80
N GLU A 45 2.36 -4.42 -17.66
CA GLU A 45 2.07 -4.97 -16.34
C GLU A 45 0.67 -4.58 -15.85
N VAL A 46 0.17 -5.30 -14.86
CA VAL A 46 -1.07 -4.89 -14.17
C VAL A 46 -0.85 -3.51 -13.52
N PRO A 47 -1.73 -2.52 -13.78
CA PRO A 47 -1.51 -1.14 -13.37
C PRO A 47 -1.75 -0.92 -11.87
N VAL A 48 -0.76 -1.23 -11.07
CA VAL A 48 -0.75 -0.95 -9.62
C VAL A 48 0.51 -0.17 -9.28
N GLY A 49 0.35 0.90 -8.51
CA GLY A 49 1.42 1.72 -7.98
C GLY A 49 1.30 1.87 -6.47
N ALA A 50 2.43 1.97 -5.79
CA ALA A 50 2.48 2.11 -4.34
C ALA A 50 3.64 3.00 -3.88
N LEU A 51 3.46 3.65 -2.74
CA LEU A 51 4.53 4.37 -2.06
C LEU A 51 4.42 4.25 -0.55
N VAL A 52 5.56 4.33 0.13
CA VAL A 52 5.68 4.35 1.58
C VAL A 52 6.06 5.75 2.03
N VAL A 53 5.29 6.32 2.94
CA VAL A 53 5.47 7.68 3.46
C VAL A 53 5.61 7.65 4.97
N ARG A 54 6.53 8.44 5.51
CA ARG A 54 6.67 8.68 6.94
C ARG A 54 7.13 10.11 7.19
N ASP A 55 6.45 10.80 8.12
CA ASP A 55 6.76 12.18 8.49
C ASP A 55 6.78 13.13 7.28
N GLY A 56 5.85 12.97 6.36
CA GLY A 56 5.74 13.79 5.14
C GLY A 56 6.77 13.48 4.05
N ALA A 57 7.63 12.48 4.23
CA ALA A 57 8.65 12.09 3.25
C ALA A 57 8.32 10.75 2.60
N ILE A 58 8.44 10.69 1.27
CA ILE A 58 8.35 9.44 0.51
C ILE A 58 9.65 8.65 0.73
N LEU A 59 9.56 7.50 1.37
CA LEU A 59 10.69 6.63 1.65
C LEU A 59 10.97 5.63 0.52
N GLY A 60 9.96 5.22 -0.22
CA GLY A 60 10.08 4.28 -1.32
C GLY A 60 8.85 4.29 -2.21
N GLU A 61 9.05 3.97 -3.47
CA GLU A 61 8.01 3.87 -4.49
C GLU A 61 8.15 2.56 -5.27
N GLY A 62 7.05 2.07 -5.82
CA GLY A 62 7.05 0.88 -6.65
C GLY A 62 5.83 0.78 -7.55
N TRP A 63 5.96 0.00 -8.60
CA TRP A 63 4.86 -0.41 -9.47
C TRP A 63 5.01 -1.88 -9.82
N ASN A 64 3.89 -2.51 -10.19
CA ASN A 64 3.89 -3.92 -10.56
C ASN A 64 4.86 -4.20 -11.70
N ARG A 65 5.71 -5.19 -11.52
CA ARG A 65 6.67 -5.63 -12.54
C ARG A 65 7.03 -7.11 -12.47
N PRO A 66 6.08 -8.02 -12.15
CA PRO A 66 6.39 -9.44 -12.07
C PRO A 66 6.85 -10.02 -13.40
N ILE A 67 6.30 -9.58 -14.53
CA ILE A 67 6.71 -10.04 -15.87
C ILE A 67 8.14 -9.57 -16.18
N ALA A 68 8.38 -8.26 -16.09
CA ALA A 68 9.67 -7.66 -16.42
C ALA A 68 10.82 -8.16 -15.56
N SER A 69 10.57 -8.41 -14.28
CA SER A 69 11.59 -8.87 -13.32
C SER A 69 11.65 -10.38 -13.13
N HIS A 70 10.77 -11.16 -13.80
CA HIS A 70 10.64 -12.62 -13.60
C HIS A 70 10.51 -12.98 -12.11
N ASP A 71 9.72 -12.19 -11.37
CA ASP A 71 9.56 -12.30 -9.92
C ASP A 71 8.07 -12.28 -9.56
N PRO A 72 7.50 -13.42 -9.11
CA PRO A 72 6.09 -13.49 -8.74
C PRO A 72 5.72 -12.62 -7.54
N THR A 73 6.72 -12.15 -6.77
CA THR A 73 6.51 -11.28 -5.61
C THR A 73 6.64 -9.79 -5.94
N ALA A 74 6.96 -9.42 -7.19
CA ALA A 74 7.21 -8.04 -7.60
C ALA A 74 5.92 -7.22 -7.77
N HIS A 75 5.06 -7.23 -6.76
CA HIS A 75 3.94 -6.34 -6.63
C HIS A 75 4.40 -4.94 -6.19
N ALA A 76 3.64 -3.91 -6.55
CA ALA A 76 3.97 -2.52 -6.25
C ALA A 76 4.31 -2.30 -4.78
N GLU A 77 3.52 -2.88 -3.88
CA GLU A 77 3.68 -2.76 -2.42
C GLU A 77 5.00 -3.36 -1.95
N VAL A 78 5.36 -4.56 -2.43
CA VAL A 78 6.61 -5.24 -2.06
C VAL A 78 7.82 -4.44 -2.55
N ILE A 79 7.76 -3.91 -3.77
CA ILE A 79 8.83 -3.06 -4.32
C ILE A 79 8.98 -1.78 -3.52
N ALA A 80 7.87 -1.10 -3.18
CA ALA A 80 7.89 0.12 -2.37
C ALA A 80 8.46 -0.14 -0.96
N LEU A 81 8.07 -1.26 -0.32
CA LEU A 81 8.60 -1.67 0.98
C LEU A 81 10.11 -1.93 0.93
N ARG A 82 10.59 -2.65 -0.07
CA ARG A 82 12.03 -2.92 -0.27
C ARG A 82 12.81 -1.63 -0.45
N ALA A 83 12.32 -0.70 -1.26
CA ALA A 83 12.97 0.58 -1.48
C ALA A 83 13.01 1.42 -0.18
N ALA A 84 11.91 1.47 0.56
CA ALA A 84 11.84 2.19 1.83
C ALA A 84 12.76 1.57 2.89
N ALA A 85 12.76 0.25 3.02
CA ALA A 85 13.61 -0.49 3.97
C ALA A 85 15.09 -0.27 3.67
N ALA A 86 15.49 -0.31 2.41
CA ALA A 86 16.86 -0.03 1.98
C ALA A 86 17.28 1.39 2.32
N ARG A 87 16.40 2.37 2.08
CA ARG A 87 16.67 3.77 2.38
C ARG A 87 16.83 4.04 3.89
N VAL A 88 15.99 3.42 4.71
CA VAL A 88 16.01 3.58 6.17
C VAL A 88 17.11 2.73 6.81
N GLY A 89 17.54 1.66 6.14
CA GLY A 89 18.50 0.70 6.70
C GLY A 89 17.87 -0.26 7.72
N ASN A 90 16.57 -0.46 7.65
CA ASN A 90 15.83 -1.34 8.55
C ASN A 90 14.61 -1.91 7.83
N TYR A 91 14.33 -3.21 7.99
CA TYR A 91 13.15 -3.84 7.41
C TYR A 91 11.84 -3.42 8.11
N ARG A 92 11.91 -2.95 9.35
CA ARG A 92 10.77 -2.40 10.08
C ARG A 92 10.65 -0.91 9.81
N LEU A 93 9.43 -0.49 9.52
CA LEU A 93 9.08 0.88 9.13
C LEU A 93 7.97 1.43 10.03
N PRO A 94 8.18 1.47 11.36
CA PRO A 94 7.15 1.90 12.29
C PRO A 94 6.74 3.36 12.00
N GLY A 95 5.45 3.65 12.15
CA GLY A 95 4.89 4.97 11.88
C GLY A 95 4.71 5.32 10.40
N ALA A 96 5.10 4.42 9.47
CA ALA A 96 4.92 4.64 8.05
C ALA A 96 3.51 4.31 7.57
N THR A 97 3.08 5.00 6.52
CA THR A 97 1.84 4.74 5.78
C THR A 97 2.18 4.21 4.39
N LEU A 98 1.49 3.14 3.97
CA LEU A 98 1.50 2.71 2.58
C LEU A 98 0.30 3.31 1.85
N TYR A 99 0.56 3.90 0.70
CA TYR A 99 -0.44 4.30 -0.28
C TYR A 99 -0.35 3.39 -1.49
N VAL A 100 -1.46 2.84 -1.93
CA VAL A 100 -1.51 1.93 -3.08
C VAL A 100 -2.81 2.14 -3.86
N THR A 101 -2.77 1.96 -5.16
CA THR A 101 -3.95 2.18 -6.01
C THR A 101 -5.03 1.12 -5.86
N LEU A 102 -4.65 -0.11 -5.49
CA LEU A 102 -5.54 -1.25 -5.34
C LEU A 102 -5.36 -1.90 -3.97
N GLU A 103 -6.44 -2.42 -3.39
CA GLU A 103 -6.42 -3.17 -2.13
C GLU A 103 -5.33 -4.26 -2.15
N PRO A 104 -4.46 -4.34 -1.11
CA PRO A 104 -3.40 -5.34 -1.06
C PRO A 104 -3.93 -6.77 -1.03
N CYS A 105 -3.25 -7.67 -1.74
CA CYS A 105 -3.50 -9.10 -1.66
C CYS A 105 -2.92 -9.72 -0.38
N ALA A 106 -3.17 -11.01 -0.15
CA ALA A 106 -2.69 -11.71 1.05
C ALA A 106 -1.16 -11.66 1.21
N MET A 107 -0.41 -11.82 0.13
CA MET A 107 1.05 -11.74 0.14
C MET A 107 1.53 -10.35 0.58
N CYS A 108 1.00 -9.30 -0.04
CA CYS A 108 1.37 -7.92 0.28
C CYS A 108 0.93 -7.53 1.69
N SER A 109 -0.27 -7.93 2.11
CA SER A 109 -0.75 -7.69 3.48
C SER A 109 0.16 -8.34 4.52
N GLY A 110 0.62 -9.56 4.29
CA GLY A 110 1.63 -10.22 5.12
C GLY A 110 2.94 -9.44 5.19
N ALA A 111 3.42 -8.96 4.04
CA ALA A 111 4.64 -8.14 3.98
C ALA A 111 4.49 -6.82 4.76
N LEU A 112 3.34 -6.16 4.67
CA LEU A 112 3.03 -4.93 5.42
C LEU A 112 3.06 -5.15 6.93
N ILE A 113 2.54 -6.28 7.39
CA ILE A 113 2.59 -6.68 8.81
C ILE A 113 4.03 -6.90 9.26
N HIS A 114 4.82 -7.63 8.49
CA HIS A 114 6.24 -7.84 8.80
C HIS A 114 7.04 -6.54 8.84
N ALA A 115 6.73 -5.59 7.96
CA ALA A 115 7.35 -4.27 7.93
C ALA A 115 6.86 -3.32 9.03
N ARG A 116 5.85 -3.70 9.81
CA ARG A 116 5.27 -2.84 10.85
C ARG A 116 4.69 -1.54 10.30
N ILE A 117 4.10 -1.58 9.11
CA ILE A 117 3.37 -0.44 8.56
C ILE A 117 2.22 -0.08 9.50
N ALA A 118 2.10 1.19 9.84
CA ALA A 118 1.08 1.66 10.77
C ALA A 118 -0.30 1.83 10.12
N ARG A 119 -0.32 2.22 8.84
CA ARG A 119 -1.54 2.60 8.13
C ARG A 119 -1.46 2.22 6.65
N VAL A 120 -2.56 1.77 6.10
CA VAL A 120 -2.69 1.48 4.66
C VAL A 120 -3.86 2.27 4.09
N VAL A 121 -3.60 2.97 3.00
CA VAL A 121 -4.60 3.71 2.22
C VAL A 121 -4.61 3.18 0.80
N PHE A 122 -5.76 2.75 0.31
CA PHE A 122 -5.88 2.24 -1.05
C PHE A 122 -7.05 2.88 -1.80
N GLY A 123 -6.87 3.00 -3.13
CA GLY A 123 -7.81 3.72 -3.99
C GLY A 123 -9.04 2.91 -4.39
N ALA A 124 -8.94 1.60 -4.48
CA ALA A 124 -10.03 0.73 -4.93
C ALA A 124 -9.99 -0.63 -4.22
N PHE A 125 -11.16 -1.17 -3.92
CA PHE A 125 -11.30 -2.54 -3.42
C PHE A 125 -11.02 -3.57 -4.51
N ASP A 126 -10.45 -4.71 -4.13
CA ASP A 126 -10.23 -5.85 -5.02
C ASP A 126 -11.13 -7.02 -4.62
N ALA A 127 -12.21 -7.19 -5.36
CA ALA A 127 -13.19 -8.25 -5.11
C ALA A 127 -12.67 -9.67 -5.42
N LYS A 128 -11.50 -9.80 -6.06
CA LYS A 128 -10.93 -11.10 -6.45
C LYS A 128 -9.87 -11.59 -5.48
N THR A 129 -8.97 -10.72 -5.05
CA THR A 129 -7.78 -11.08 -4.26
C THR A 129 -7.51 -10.17 -3.08
N GLY A 130 -8.37 -9.19 -2.81
CA GLY A 130 -8.19 -8.22 -1.74
C GLY A 130 -8.15 -8.87 -0.36
N ALA A 131 -7.19 -8.49 0.46
CA ALA A 131 -6.97 -9.05 1.80
C ALA A 131 -7.02 -8.01 2.93
N ALA A 132 -7.62 -6.86 2.65
CA ALA A 132 -7.94 -5.82 3.63
C ALA A 132 -9.46 -5.69 3.83
N GLY A 133 -10.18 -6.79 3.70
CA GLY A 133 -11.61 -6.89 3.96
C GLY A 133 -12.47 -7.40 2.80
N SER A 134 -12.02 -7.37 1.55
CA SER A 134 -12.85 -7.78 0.40
C SER A 134 -13.04 -9.30 0.30
N VAL A 135 -11.96 -10.06 0.25
CA VAL A 135 -11.99 -11.53 0.18
C VAL A 135 -11.47 -12.13 1.47
N LEU A 136 -10.34 -11.63 1.94
CA LEU A 136 -9.73 -11.98 3.21
C LEU A 136 -9.56 -10.70 4.05
N ASP A 137 -9.41 -10.87 5.35
CA ASP A 137 -9.11 -9.75 6.25
C ASP A 137 -7.83 -10.03 7.03
N VAL A 138 -6.70 -9.92 6.35
CA VAL A 138 -5.37 -10.17 6.92
C VAL A 138 -4.90 -8.98 7.75
N LEU A 139 -5.10 -7.76 7.27
CA LEU A 139 -4.61 -6.54 7.92
C LEU A 139 -5.26 -6.29 9.29
N ASN A 140 -6.53 -6.65 9.48
CA ASN A 140 -7.24 -6.46 10.74
C ASN A 140 -7.21 -7.70 11.65
N SER A 141 -6.46 -8.74 11.28
CA SER A 141 -6.40 -9.96 12.07
C SER A 141 -5.69 -9.73 13.39
N THR A 142 -6.40 -9.94 14.50
CA THR A 142 -5.83 -9.89 15.86
C THR A 142 -4.95 -11.10 16.20
N ARG A 143 -4.94 -12.11 15.34
CA ARG A 143 -4.18 -13.36 15.52
C ARG A 143 -2.77 -13.28 14.95
N LEU A 144 -2.50 -12.28 14.13
CA LEU A 144 -1.18 -12.06 13.56
C LEU A 144 -0.35 -11.13 14.46
N ASN A 145 0.94 -11.35 14.45
CA ASN A 145 1.87 -10.54 15.24
C ASN A 145 2.22 -9.25 14.49
N HIS A 146 1.64 -8.20 14.98
CA HIS A 146 1.89 -6.84 14.45
C HIS A 146 2.98 -6.12 15.22
#